data_45344761f7f4f6adc6ef2cf8d9c935ea
#
_entry.id   45344761f7f4f6adc6ef2cf8d9c935ea
#
_cell.length_a   1.000
_cell.length_b   1.000
_cell.length_c   1.000
_cell.angle_alpha   90.00
_cell.angle_beta   90.00
_cell.angle_gamma   90.00
#
_symmetry.space_group_name_H-M   'P 1'
#
loop_
_entity.id
_entity.type
_entity.pdbx_description
1 polymer ?
#
loop_
_entity_poly.entity_id
_entity_poly.type
_entity_poly.pdbx_seq_one_letter_code
_entity_poly.pdbx_strand_id
1 'polypeptide(L)'
;MKMNRSSLLLALPAALLLSSCQQDDTDRSIRSRSGSEQHALASFLLAEPPQNAVSITEARKNPTPGTKVVVSGKIMGNSSPLIKSRALLTLGDPARMRSCDLIPGDECPTPWDVCCGDPDVIAASIATVQLVDTAGRPLKSGLRGLGGLRELSSLVVVGEVAEGSSEKNFLVNATGIHVAMAEPTTEDPTQP
;
A
#
# COMPACT_ATOMS: atom_id res chain seq x y z
N MET A 1 3.83 82.90 41.79
CA MET A 1 3.40 82.52 43.18
C MET A 1 2.30 81.48 43.12
N LYS A 2 2.46 80.43 43.86
CA LYS A 2 1.53 79.28 44.11
C LYS A 2 1.42 78.19 43.04
N MET A 3 2.11 77.11 43.35
CA MET A 3 1.98 75.76 42.88
C MET A 3 0.57 75.21 43.19
N ASN A 4 0.01 74.42 42.31
CA ASN A 4 -0.98 73.43 42.72
C ASN A 4 -0.74 72.11 41.97
N ARG A 5 -0.42 71.10 42.78
CA ARG A 5 -0.21 69.71 42.36
C ARG A 5 -1.59 69.05 42.28
N SER A 6 -1.92 68.46 41.16
CA SER A 6 -3.02 67.50 41.12
C SER A 6 -2.52 66.20 40.49
N SER A 7 -2.45 65.18 41.33
CA SER A 7 -2.13 63.81 40.99
C SER A 7 -3.22 63.21 40.14
N LEU A 8 -2.86 62.77 38.93
CA LEU A 8 -3.76 62.00 38.09
C LEU A 8 -3.33 60.51 38.15
N LEU A 9 -4.15 59.72 38.84
CA LEU A 9 -4.03 58.27 38.93
C LEU A 9 -4.38 57.67 37.55
N LEU A 10 -3.37 57.10 36.91
CA LEU A 10 -3.56 56.32 35.66
C LEU A 10 -3.97 54.89 36.09
N ALA A 11 -5.20 54.53 35.90
CA ALA A 11 -5.68 53.16 35.99
C ALA A 11 -5.35 52.42 34.66
N LEU A 12 -4.49 51.41 34.71
CA LEU A 12 -4.26 50.49 33.58
C LEU A 12 -5.41 49.45 33.54
N PRO A 13 -6.08 49.25 32.41
CA PRO A 13 -6.88 48.04 32.22
C PRO A 13 -5.97 46.88 31.83
N ALA A 14 -5.96 45.84 32.65
CA ALA A 14 -5.36 44.55 32.31
C ALA A 14 -6.21 43.88 31.22
N ALA A 15 -5.73 43.91 29.97
CA ALA A 15 -6.30 43.12 28.86
C ALA A 15 -5.87 41.67 29.05
N LEU A 16 -6.79 40.82 29.51
CA LEU A 16 -6.63 39.38 29.43
C LEU A 16 -6.72 38.94 27.95
N LEU A 17 -5.59 38.61 27.35
CA LEU A 17 -5.54 37.91 26.09
C LEU A 17 -5.93 36.44 26.32
N LEU A 18 -7.20 36.14 26.06
CA LEU A 18 -7.66 34.75 25.91
C LEU A 18 -7.09 34.24 24.57
N SER A 19 -5.92 33.59 24.64
CA SER A 19 -5.36 32.83 23.54
C SER A 19 -6.21 31.55 23.40
N SER A 20 -7.24 31.62 22.57
CA SER A 20 -8.03 30.46 22.18
C SER A 20 -7.15 29.59 21.28
N CYS A 21 -6.73 28.44 21.79
CA CYS A 21 -6.08 27.39 20.99
C CYS A 21 -7.09 26.87 19.96
N GLN A 22 -6.99 27.36 18.72
CA GLN A 22 -7.69 26.83 17.54
C GLN A 22 -6.91 25.69 16.88
N GLN A 23 -6.46 24.71 17.67
CA GLN A 23 -5.66 23.57 17.16
C GLN A 23 -6.44 22.27 17.00
N ASP A 24 -7.71 22.19 17.46
CA ASP A 24 -8.44 20.92 17.51
C ASP A 24 -9.17 20.52 16.23
N ASP A 25 -9.57 21.45 15.38
CA ASP A 25 -10.40 21.13 14.20
C ASP A 25 -9.64 20.50 13.05
N THR A 26 -8.38 20.89 12.86
CA THR A 26 -7.55 20.35 11.76
C THR A 26 -7.09 18.92 12.07
N ASP A 27 -6.69 18.64 13.30
CA ASP A 27 -6.25 17.30 13.74
C ASP A 27 -7.42 16.31 13.74
N ARG A 28 -8.60 16.74 14.16
CA ARG A 28 -9.82 15.93 14.10
C ARG A 28 -10.25 15.60 12.67
N SER A 29 -10.12 16.54 11.74
CA SER A 29 -10.46 16.30 10.34
C SER A 29 -9.47 15.36 9.65
N ILE A 30 -8.18 15.41 9.99
CA ILE A 30 -7.16 14.49 9.48
C ILE A 30 -7.40 13.08 10.00
N ARG A 31 -7.66 12.91 11.29
CA ARG A 31 -7.97 11.60 11.90
C ARG A 31 -9.25 10.99 11.35
N SER A 32 -10.28 11.80 11.11
CA SER A 32 -11.55 11.35 10.52
C SER A 32 -11.37 10.86 9.09
N ARG A 33 -10.58 11.55 8.26
CA ARG A 33 -10.25 11.12 6.90
C ARG A 33 -9.42 9.84 6.86
N SER A 34 -8.41 9.74 7.72
CA SER A 34 -7.60 8.53 7.86
C SER A 34 -8.44 7.31 8.26
N GLY A 35 -9.38 7.47 9.18
CA GLY A 35 -10.27 6.39 9.60
C GLY A 35 -11.21 5.92 8.47
N SER A 36 -11.77 6.84 7.69
CA SER A 36 -12.66 6.50 6.57
C SER A 36 -11.92 5.82 5.41
N GLU A 37 -10.69 6.24 5.12
CA GLU A 37 -9.85 5.61 4.09
C GLU A 37 -9.40 4.20 4.51
N GLN A 38 -9.03 4.00 5.77
CA GLN A 38 -8.70 2.67 6.29
C GLN A 38 -9.89 1.72 6.26
N HIS A 39 -11.08 2.22 6.58
CA HIS A 39 -12.31 1.42 6.49
C HIS A 39 -12.63 1.05 5.03
N ALA A 40 -12.47 1.99 4.10
CA ALA A 40 -12.62 1.73 2.67
C ALA A 40 -11.62 0.67 2.17
N LEU A 41 -10.35 0.71 2.61
CA LEU A 41 -9.35 -0.29 2.26
C LEU A 41 -9.69 -1.68 2.85
N ALA A 42 -10.20 -1.72 4.09
CA ALA A 42 -10.56 -2.99 4.75
C ALA A 42 -11.65 -3.75 4.00
N SER A 43 -12.53 -3.06 3.25
CA SER A 43 -13.57 -3.71 2.43
C SER A 43 -13.04 -4.54 1.26
N PHE A 44 -11.78 -4.33 0.88
CA PHE A 44 -11.10 -5.15 -0.14
C PHE A 44 -10.53 -6.46 0.40
N LEU A 45 -10.44 -6.62 1.74
CA LEU A 45 -9.89 -7.85 2.32
C LEU A 45 -10.90 -9.00 2.23
N LEU A 46 -10.43 -10.12 1.69
CA LEU A 46 -11.17 -11.38 1.60
C LEU A 46 -10.72 -12.31 2.73
N ALA A 47 -11.68 -12.85 3.48
CA ALA A 47 -11.41 -13.79 4.56
C ALA A 47 -10.90 -15.14 4.03
N GLU A 48 -11.42 -15.57 2.87
CA GLU A 48 -11.09 -16.85 2.24
C GLU A 48 -10.37 -16.64 0.91
N PRO A 49 -9.44 -17.55 0.54
CA PRO A 49 -8.74 -17.47 -0.73
C PRO A 49 -9.71 -17.72 -1.90
N PRO A 50 -9.75 -16.82 -2.90
CA PRO A 50 -10.52 -17.04 -4.12
C PRO A 50 -10.06 -18.29 -4.87
N GLN A 51 -11.02 -19.00 -5.47
CA GLN A 51 -10.75 -20.18 -6.28
C GLN A 51 -10.21 -19.81 -7.68
N ASN A 52 -9.54 -20.78 -8.33
CA ASN A 52 -9.07 -20.67 -9.71
C ASN A 52 -8.08 -19.53 -9.97
N ALA A 53 -7.26 -19.22 -8.97
CA ALA A 53 -6.18 -18.26 -9.16
C ALA A 53 -5.14 -18.80 -10.15
N VAL A 54 -4.78 -17.98 -11.13
CA VAL A 54 -3.69 -18.26 -12.08
C VAL A 54 -2.46 -17.44 -11.73
N SER A 55 -1.30 -17.81 -12.27
CA SER A 55 -0.09 -17.02 -12.11
C SER A 55 -0.20 -15.69 -12.87
N ILE A 56 0.62 -14.72 -12.50
CA ILE A 56 0.70 -13.43 -13.21
C ILE A 56 1.10 -13.63 -14.66
N THR A 57 2.09 -14.49 -14.92
CA THR A 57 2.55 -14.80 -16.27
C THR A 57 1.44 -15.39 -17.13
N GLU A 58 0.58 -16.22 -16.57
CA GLU A 58 -0.58 -16.76 -17.29
C GLU A 58 -1.62 -15.68 -17.57
N ALA A 59 -2.00 -14.89 -16.57
CA ALA A 59 -2.97 -13.82 -16.72
C ALA A 59 -2.56 -12.76 -17.76
N ARG A 60 -1.26 -12.49 -17.88
CA ARG A 60 -0.70 -11.54 -18.85
C ARG A 60 -0.84 -11.96 -20.30
N LYS A 61 -1.11 -13.22 -20.59
CA LYS A 61 -1.34 -13.69 -21.98
C LYS A 61 -2.56 -13.03 -22.62
N ASN A 62 -3.50 -12.54 -21.82
CA ASN A 62 -4.67 -11.83 -22.31
C ASN A 62 -4.87 -10.52 -21.51
N PRO A 63 -4.13 -9.44 -21.80
CA PRO A 63 -4.18 -8.18 -21.06
C PRO A 63 -5.34 -7.28 -21.48
N THR A 64 -6.45 -7.84 -21.97
CA THR A 64 -7.60 -7.09 -22.46
C THR A 64 -8.30 -6.36 -21.31
N PRO A 65 -8.42 -5.01 -21.33
CA PRO A 65 -9.13 -4.25 -20.32
C PRO A 65 -10.57 -4.74 -20.09
N GLY A 66 -11.00 -4.73 -18.82
CA GLY A 66 -12.32 -5.23 -18.40
C GLY A 66 -12.40 -6.75 -18.21
N THR A 67 -11.36 -7.51 -18.59
CA THR A 67 -11.33 -8.95 -18.32
C THR A 67 -11.20 -9.23 -16.83
N LYS A 68 -12.10 -10.03 -16.27
CA LYS A 68 -12.01 -10.48 -14.88
C LYS A 68 -10.86 -11.45 -14.70
N VAL A 69 -10.10 -11.26 -13.63
CA VAL A 69 -8.93 -12.08 -13.31
C VAL A 69 -8.89 -12.44 -11.83
N VAL A 70 -8.39 -13.64 -11.56
CA VAL A 70 -7.98 -14.05 -10.22
C VAL A 70 -6.51 -14.43 -10.33
N VAL A 71 -5.63 -13.63 -9.75
CA VAL A 71 -4.19 -13.82 -9.87
C VAL A 71 -3.55 -14.09 -8.52
N SER A 72 -2.57 -14.98 -8.50
CA SER A 72 -1.73 -15.24 -7.33
C SER A 72 -0.30 -14.74 -7.59
N GLY A 73 0.33 -14.25 -6.53
CA GLY A 73 1.71 -13.79 -6.58
C GLY A 73 2.25 -13.40 -5.23
N LYS A 74 3.48 -12.88 -5.22
CA LYS A 74 4.19 -12.41 -4.02
C LYS A 74 4.49 -10.91 -4.17
N ILE A 75 4.38 -10.14 -3.10
CA ILE A 75 4.75 -8.71 -3.11
C ILE A 75 6.26 -8.59 -3.23
N MET A 76 6.72 -8.44 -4.45
CA MET A 76 8.14 -8.36 -4.84
C MET A 76 8.28 -7.81 -6.26
N GLY A 77 9.50 -7.63 -6.73
CA GLY A 77 9.76 -7.30 -8.14
C GLY A 77 10.45 -5.96 -8.35
N ASN A 78 10.62 -5.18 -7.29
CA ASN A 78 11.41 -3.95 -7.28
C ASN A 78 11.72 -3.53 -5.84
N SER A 79 12.57 -2.52 -5.67
CA SER A 79 13.00 -2.01 -4.35
C SER A 79 11.86 -1.39 -3.51
N SER A 80 10.75 -1.02 -4.12
CA SER A 80 9.60 -0.38 -3.44
C SER A 80 8.26 -0.93 -3.94
N PRO A 81 7.97 -2.22 -3.70
CA PRO A 81 6.78 -2.88 -4.25
C PRO A 81 5.47 -2.39 -3.61
N LEU A 82 5.53 -1.67 -2.50
CA LEU A 82 4.40 -1.03 -1.82
C LEU A 82 4.54 0.48 -1.85
N ILE A 83 3.62 1.17 -2.51
CA ILE A 83 3.64 2.63 -2.61
C ILE A 83 3.04 3.26 -1.35
N LYS A 84 3.80 4.12 -0.67
CA LYS A 84 3.42 4.69 0.64
C LYS A 84 2.15 5.53 0.62
N SER A 85 1.91 6.28 -0.46
CA SER A 85 0.83 7.27 -0.56
C SER A 85 -0.28 6.90 -1.54
N ARG A 86 -0.30 5.65 -1.99
CA ARG A 86 -1.29 5.14 -2.94
C ARG A 86 -1.62 3.68 -2.63
N ALA A 87 -2.84 3.27 -2.90
CA ALA A 87 -3.25 1.88 -2.82
C ALA A 87 -2.77 1.12 -4.07
N LEU A 88 -1.45 1.03 -4.19
CA LEU A 88 -0.71 0.45 -5.30
C LEU A 88 0.36 -0.50 -4.77
N LEU A 89 0.47 -1.65 -5.39
CA LEU A 89 1.56 -2.60 -5.12
C LEU A 89 2.03 -3.27 -6.41
N THR A 90 3.28 -3.75 -6.39
CA THR A 90 3.83 -4.67 -7.39
C THR A 90 3.69 -6.09 -6.88
N LEU A 91 3.08 -6.93 -7.69
CA LEU A 91 2.92 -8.36 -7.47
C LEU A 91 3.79 -9.09 -8.47
N GLY A 92 4.69 -9.95 -8.01
CA GLY A 92 5.58 -10.75 -8.83
C GLY A 92 5.17 -12.22 -8.86
N ASP A 93 5.45 -12.90 -9.97
CA ASP A 93 5.22 -14.33 -10.15
C ASP A 93 6.39 -15.14 -9.55
N PRO A 94 6.20 -15.82 -8.39
CA PRO A 94 7.29 -16.51 -7.70
C PRO A 94 7.76 -17.77 -8.44
N ALA A 95 7.00 -18.26 -9.42
CA ALA A 95 7.42 -19.38 -10.25
C ALA A 95 8.42 -18.94 -11.37
N ARG A 96 8.49 -17.64 -11.65
CA ARG A 96 9.32 -17.06 -12.70
C ARG A 96 10.45 -16.19 -12.17
N MET A 97 10.30 -15.63 -10.99
CA MET A 97 11.26 -14.71 -10.38
C MET A 97 11.65 -15.18 -8.99
N ARG A 98 12.90 -14.95 -8.65
CA ARG A 98 13.45 -15.24 -7.34
C ARG A 98 13.78 -13.93 -6.64
N SER A 99 13.16 -13.68 -5.49
CA SER A 99 13.49 -12.54 -4.64
C SER A 99 14.82 -12.74 -3.92
N CYS A 100 15.50 -11.65 -3.59
CA CYS A 100 16.84 -11.68 -3.00
C CYS A 100 16.91 -12.45 -1.67
N ASP A 101 15.82 -12.49 -0.89
CA ASP A 101 15.73 -13.30 0.35
C ASP A 101 15.95 -14.81 0.12
N LEU A 102 15.77 -15.29 -1.11
CA LEU A 102 15.94 -16.69 -1.48
C LEU A 102 17.32 -16.99 -2.09
N ILE A 103 18.20 -15.99 -2.19
CA ILE A 103 19.54 -16.15 -2.76
C ILE A 103 20.54 -16.32 -1.62
N PRO A 104 21.17 -17.50 -1.44
CA PRO A 104 22.13 -17.71 -0.37
C PRO A 104 23.30 -16.73 -0.45
N GLY A 105 23.60 -16.04 0.66
CA GLY A 105 24.71 -15.09 0.76
C GLY A 105 24.42 -13.72 0.12
N ASP A 106 23.19 -13.45 -0.30
CA ASP A 106 22.79 -12.12 -0.77
C ASP A 106 22.58 -11.19 0.44
N GLU A 107 23.30 -10.07 0.45
CA GLU A 107 23.19 -9.01 1.47
C GLU A 107 22.36 -7.82 0.99
N CYS A 108 21.43 -8.04 0.04
CA CYS A 108 20.59 -6.99 -0.52
C CYS A 108 19.76 -6.30 0.58
N PRO A 109 19.81 -4.97 0.72
CA PRO A 109 19.04 -4.23 1.73
C PRO A 109 17.53 -4.27 1.48
N THR A 110 17.12 -4.75 0.31
CA THR A 110 15.72 -4.93 -0.11
C THR A 110 15.47 -6.37 -0.48
N PRO A 111 15.30 -7.31 0.48
CA PRO A 111 15.23 -8.74 0.23
C PRO A 111 14.05 -9.16 -0.68
N TRP A 112 13.07 -8.32 -0.86
CA TRP A 112 11.94 -8.47 -1.79
C TRP A 112 12.23 -8.01 -3.22
N ASP A 113 13.41 -7.45 -3.47
CA ASP A 113 13.83 -7.08 -4.82
C ASP A 113 14.23 -8.32 -5.62
N VAL A 114 14.34 -8.14 -6.92
CA VAL A 114 14.74 -9.16 -7.92
C VAL A 114 15.86 -8.63 -8.81
N CYS A 115 16.66 -7.69 -8.31
CA CYS A 115 17.66 -6.94 -9.05
C CYS A 115 18.73 -7.81 -9.72
N CYS A 116 18.94 -9.05 -9.26
CA CYS A 116 19.86 -10.03 -9.86
C CYS A 116 19.22 -10.89 -10.96
N GLY A 117 17.93 -10.69 -11.24
CA GLY A 117 17.19 -11.42 -12.27
C GLY A 117 17.38 -10.84 -13.66
N ASP A 118 16.94 -11.60 -14.67
CA ASP A 118 16.87 -11.14 -16.06
C ASP A 118 15.78 -10.05 -16.19
N PRO A 119 16.09 -8.84 -16.69
CA PRO A 119 15.14 -7.74 -16.81
C PRO A 119 13.90 -8.06 -17.66
N ASP A 120 14.04 -8.84 -18.72
CA ASP A 120 12.93 -9.21 -19.60
C ASP A 120 12.00 -10.22 -18.89
N VAL A 121 12.58 -11.16 -18.16
CA VAL A 121 11.80 -12.09 -17.32
C VAL A 121 11.06 -11.34 -16.23
N ILE A 122 11.71 -10.40 -15.56
CA ILE A 122 11.09 -9.55 -14.52
C ILE A 122 9.92 -8.78 -15.13
N ALA A 123 10.14 -8.05 -16.21
CA ALA A 123 9.11 -7.26 -16.88
C ALA A 123 7.90 -8.11 -17.32
N ALA A 124 8.13 -9.34 -17.76
CA ALA A 124 7.09 -10.28 -18.17
C ALA A 124 6.35 -10.95 -17.00
N SER A 125 6.87 -10.86 -15.78
CA SER A 125 6.40 -11.64 -14.62
C SER A 125 5.87 -10.79 -13.46
N ILE A 126 5.67 -9.48 -13.67
CA ILE A 126 5.10 -8.57 -12.67
C ILE A 126 3.72 -8.06 -13.09
N ALA A 127 2.88 -7.72 -12.12
CA ALA A 127 1.65 -6.99 -12.28
C ALA A 127 1.65 -5.78 -11.32
N THR A 128 1.09 -4.67 -11.77
CA THR A 128 0.71 -3.58 -10.88
C THR A 128 -0.73 -3.80 -10.45
N VAL A 129 -0.94 -3.97 -9.15
CA VAL A 129 -2.27 -4.08 -8.55
C VAL A 129 -2.63 -2.77 -7.90
N GLN A 130 -3.82 -2.26 -8.18
CA GLN A 130 -4.31 -1.01 -7.60
C GLN A 130 -5.73 -1.16 -7.06
N LEU A 131 -6.00 -0.53 -5.91
CA LEU A 131 -7.33 -0.38 -5.36
C LEU A 131 -7.83 0.99 -5.76
N VAL A 132 -8.96 1.02 -6.46
CA VAL A 132 -9.47 2.26 -7.07
C VAL A 132 -10.78 2.71 -6.44
N ASP A 133 -11.01 4.01 -6.50
CA ASP A 133 -12.31 4.63 -6.18
C ASP A 133 -13.32 4.39 -7.32
N THR A 134 -14.55 4.84 -7.13
CA THR A 134 -15.62 4.74 -8.13
C THR A 134 -15.34 5.48 -9.44
N ALA A 135 -14.34 6.35 -9.46
CA ALA A 135 -13.87 7.07 -10.65
C ALA A 135 -12.64 6.40 -11.31
N GLY A 136 -12.27 5.18 -10.86
CA GLY A 136 -11.13 4.43 -11.39
C GLY A 136 -9.76 4.95 -10.98
N ARG A 137 -9.68 5.81 -9.95
CA ARG A 137 -8.42 6.40 -9.48
C ARG A 137 -7.90 5.62 -8.26
N PRO A 138 -6.59 5.33 -8.20
CA PRO A 138 -6.01 4.70 -7.02
C PRO A 138 -6.29 5.50 -5.74
N LEU A 139 -6.77 4.81 -4.70
CA LEU A 139 -7.00 5.39 -3.38
C LEU A 139 -5.70 6.01 -2.84
N LYS A 140 -5.82 7.12 -2.12
CA LYS A 140 -4.68 7.93 -1.63
C LYS A 140 -4.10 7.44 -0.30
N SER A 141 -4.13 6.14 -0.08
CA SER A 141 -3.63 5.53 1.15
C SER A 141 -2.75 4.33 0.82
N GLY A 142 -1.66 4.14 1.57
CA GLY A 142 -0.78 3.00 1.37
C GLY A 142 -1.42 1.70 1.87
N LEU A 143 -0.96 0.58 1.31
CA LEU A 143 -1.50 -0.76 1.61
C LEU A 143 -0.73 -1.49 2.72
N ARG A 144 0.46 -1.00 3.12
CA ARG A 144 1.27 -1.66 4.15
C ARG A 144 0.50 -1.78 5.47
N GLY A 145 0.47 -2.98 6.03
CA GLY A 145 -0.22 -3.31 7.29
C GLY A 145 -1.70 -3.67 7.13
N LEU A 146 -2.33 -3.42 5.98
CA LEU A 146 -3.70 -3.82 5.72
C LEU A 146 -3.84 -5.35 5.73
N GLY A 147 -4.58 -5.90 6.70
CA GLY A 147 -4.69 -7.35 6.86
C GLY A 147 -3.35 -8.08 7.05
N GLY A 148 -2.32 -7.39 7.58
CA GLY A 148 -0.98 -7.95 7.71
C GLY A 148 -0.11 -7.84 6.45
N LEU A 149 -0.57 -7.16 5.42
CA LEU A 149 0.10 -7.00 4.13
C LEU A 149 1.45 -6.27 4.28
N ARG A 150 2.50 -6.89 3.77
CA ARG A 150 3.87 -6.38 3.77
C ARG A 150 4.63 -6.93 2.56
N GLU A 151 5.86 -6.48 2.37
CA GLU A 151 6.75 -7.09 1.39
C GLU A 151 6.89 -8.58 1.64
N LEU A 152 7.06 -9.34 0.59
CA LEU A 152 7.13 -10.81 0.57
C LEU A 152 5.82 -11.52 0.95
N SER A 153 4.72 -10.80 1.29
CA SER A 153 3.42 -11.45 1.48
C SER A 153 2.95 -12.10 0.17
N SER A 154 2.44 -13.32 0.27
CA SER A 154 1.74 -14.01 -0.82
C SER A 154 0.29 -13.55 -0.86
N LEU A 155 -0.20 -13.22 -2.05
CA LEU A 155 -1.55 -12.70 -2.26
C LEU A 155 -2.31 -13.52 -3.30
N VAL A 156 -3.63 -13.59 -3.12
CA VAL A 156 -4.57 -13.87 -4.19
C VAL A 156 -5.44 -12.63 -4.39
N VAL A 157 -5.44 -12.11 -5.62
CA VAL A 157 -6.13 -10.86 -5.99
C VAL A 157 -7.24 -11.18 -6.97
N VAL A 158 -8.46 -10.76 -6.65
CA VAL A 158 -9.60 -10.72 -7.57
C VAL A 158 -9.71 -9.31 -8.13
N GLY A 159 -9.92 -9.18 -9.43
CA GLY A 159 -10.06 -7.88 -10.04
C GLY A 159 -10.39 -7.94 -11.53
N GLU A 160 -10.15 -6.83 -12.17
CA GLU A 160 -10.30 -6.67 -13.61
C GLU A 160 -9.02 -6.08 -14.20
N VAL A 161 -8.67 -6.50 -15.40
CA VAL A 161 -7.58 -5.89 -16.16
C VAL A 161 -7.92 -4.42 -16.39
N ALA A 162 -7.06 -3.53 -15.91
CA ALA A 162 -7.30 -2.09 -15.95
C ALA A 162 -7.08 -1.52 -17.35
N GLU A 163 -7.74 -0.40 -17.65
CA GLU A 163 -7.42 0.45 -18.79
C GLU A 163 -5.93 0.84 -18.78
N GLY A 164 -5.31 0.85 -19.94
CA GLY A 164 -3.87 1.08 -20.08
C GLY A 164 -3.00 -0.16 -19.88
N SER A 165 -3.58 -1.33 -19.60
CA SER A 165 -2.86 -2.60 -19.68
C SER A 165 -2.39 -2.88 -21.11
N SER A 166 -1.22 -3.49 -21.20
CA SER A 166 -0.58 -3.91 -22.44
C SER A 166 0.37 -5.09 -22.17
N GLU A 167 0.97 -5.65 -23.20
CA GLU A 167 2.01 -6.67 -23.06
C GLU A 167 3.20 -6.21 -22.19
N LYS A 168 3.50 -4.89 -22.21
CA LYS A 168 4.61 -4.31 -21.42
C LYS A 168 4.21 -3.94 -20.00
N ASN A 169 2.93 -3.67 -19.75
CA ASN A 169 2.44 -3.17 -18.47
C ASN A 169 1.11 -3.82 -18.12
N PHE A 170 1.12 -4.74 -17.18
CA PHE A 170 -0.06 -5.44 -16.75
C PHE A 170 -0.62 -4.81 -15.46
N LEU A 171 -1.78 -4.16 -15.58
CA LEU A 171 -2.46 -3.49 -14.47
C LEU A 171 -3.75 -4.23 -14.11
N VAL A 172 -3.99 -4.37 -12.81
CA VAL A 172 -5.20 -4.99 -12.27
C VAL A 172 -5.87 -4.02 -11.29
N ASN A 173 -7.12 -3.67 -11.58
CA ASN A 173 -8.00 -3.01 -10.62
C ASN A 173 -8.56 -4.07 -9.68
N ALA A 174 -8.01 -4.16 -8.48
CA ALA A 174 -8.45 -5.16 -7.50
C ALA A 174 -9.83 -4.80 -6.95
N THR A 175 -10.69 -5.81 -6.85
CA THR A 175 -11.97 -5.78 -6.14
C THR A 175 -11.92 -6.58 -4.85
N GLY A 176 -10.89 -7.43 -4.67
CA GLY A 176 -10.65 -8.18 -3.46
C GLY A 176 -9.21 -8.67 -3.37
N ILE A 177 -8.68 -8.73 -2.16
CA ILE A 177 -7.34 -9.22 -1.85
C ILE A 177 -7.44 -10.20 -0.68
N HIS A 178 -6.94 -11.41 -0.88
CA HIS A 178 -6.67 -12.36 0.20
C HIS A 178 -5.17 -12.37 0.45
N VAL A 179 -4.79 -12.11 1.72
CA VAL A 179 -3.39 -12.22 2.17
C VAL A 179 -3.23 -13.63 2.70
N ALA A 180 -2.46 -14.46 1.99
CA ALA A 180 -2.13 -15.78 2.48
C ALA A 180 -1.25 -15.64 3.72
N MET A 181 -1.66 -16.26 4.82
CA MET A 181 -0.79 -16.38 5.99
C MET A 181 0.42 -17.20 5.56
N ALA A 182 1.62 -16.73 5.90
CA ALA A 182 2.83 -17.53 5.73
C ALA A 182 2.60 -18.82 6.51
N GLU A 183 2.59 -19.95 5.80
CA GLU A 183 2.64 -21.23 6.48
C GLU A 183 3.91 -21.24 7.33
N PRO A 184 3.85 -21.65 8.61
CA PRO A 184 5.06 -21.85 9.37
C PRO A 184 5.89 -22.87 8.57
N THR A 185 7.09 -22.45 8.14
CA THR A 185 8.08 -23.39 7.61
C THR A 185 8.27 -24.45 8.65
N THR A 186 7.66 -25.61 8.44
CA THR A 186 8.07 -26.83 9.12
C THR A 186 9.48 -27.10 8.61
N GLU A 187 10.48 -26.56 9.31
CA GLU A 187 11.84 -27.09 9.21
C GLU A 187 11.73 -28.56 9.54
N ASP A 188 11.93 -29.40 8.54
CA ASP A 188 12.06 -30.82 8.72
C ASP A 188 13.37 -31.06 9.52
N PRO A 189 13.30 -31.49 10.81
CA PRO A 189 14.50 -31.66 11.63
C PRO A 189 15.33 -32.89 11.21
N THR A 190 15.07 -33.46 10.03
CA THR A 190 15.67 -34.72 9.57
C THR A 190 16.50 -34.59 8.28
N GLN A 191 17.06 -33.40 7.97
CA GLN A 191 18.14 -33.38 6.98
C GLN A 191 19.49 -33.21 7.65
N PRO A 192 20.38 -34.27 7.56
CA PRO A 192 21.73 -34.25 8.09
C PRO A 192 22.66 -33.33 7.28
#